data_ca95a02c1f8296d500cd095360b1475e
#
_entry.id   ca95a02c1f8296d500cd095360b1475e
#
_cell.length_a   1.000
_cell.length_b   1.000
_cell.length_c   1.000
_cell.angle_alpha   90.00
_cell.angle_beta   90.00
_cell.angle_gamma   90.00
#
_symmetry.space_group_name_H-M   'P 1'
#
loop_
_entity.id
_entity.type
_entity.pdbx_description
1 polymer ?
#
loop_
_entity_poly.entity_id
_entity_poly.type
_entity_poly.pdbx_seq_one_letter_code
_entity_poly.pdbx_strand_id
1 'polypeptide(L)'
;MTRRSFLQTAAKAALTMGLGSVFPSVCRAAAAPQGILHLRQIITANPMRSRMIQWDSPALLSDVRIEVRAADTSEIYAAAPAYTYFVMDGTEQYIYHAEIPISTHGGTYRVQHAGGSSPWIPLSASLPDSQEPLSMLIFSDSQCGESYDVWRTVYHAACQRHPLTDAVAIVGDLTDNGESQWHWNSFFDAMEGADSPLAHIVHVPVLGNHEYYDLNWHAAPPTRYLNTFALPENGSDSFRGHYYSFDLGPVHFIVLDTQFFELGARGEELKTKQLRWLIQDATASTAPWRIVLMHKDILSYGDYQPEQQIDTGISVVGRIFLDVFDSLAVDLVISGHIHTYRRRQIRFGQRDPHGTLYLLAGPAGNQSFHVPPEIYDEYAAVQPIPPNYLYLEAAPERLRIICETGQGEVLDALDYTKDHRATIYG
;
A
#
# COMPACT_ATOMS: atom_id res chain seq x y z
N MET A 1 -20.77 21.02 6.21
CA MET A 1 -21.02 19.57 6.43
C MET A 1 -19.70 18.88 6.20
N THR A 2 -19.17 18.16 7.17
CA THR A 2 -17.91 17.41 6.99
C THR A 2 -18.16 16.19 6.10
N ARG A 3 -17.15 15.73 5.36
CA ARG A 3 -17.17 14.52 4.52
C ARG A 3 -17.77 13.31 5.26
N ARG A 4 -17.43 13.17 6.55
CA ARG A 4 -17.93 12.10 7.42
C ARG A 4 -19.44 12.20 7.66
N SER A 5 -20.01 13.40 7.78
CA SER A 5 -21.46 13.58 7.97
C SER A 5 -22.24 13.33 6.68
N PHE A 6 -21.69 13.64 5.52
CA PHE A 6 -22.31 13.34 4.24
C PHE A 6 -22.35 11.83 3.96
N LEU A 7 -21.23 11.13 4.19
CA LEU A 7 -21.13 9.68 3.99
C LEU A 7 -21.95 8.90 5.02
N GLN A 8 -22.04 9.36 6.28
CA GLN A 8 -22.91 8.76 7.29
C GLN A 8 -24.40 8.97 6.96
N THR A 9 -24.74 10.07 6.32
CA THR A 9 -26.12 10.34 5.88
C THR A 9 -26.48 9.47 4.67
N ALA A 10 -25.57 9.25 3.75
CA ALA A 10 -25.74 8.33 2.60
C ALA A 10 -25.88 6.88 3.07
N ALA A 11 -25.05 6.43 4.01
CA ALA A 11 -25.14 5.08 4.59
C ALA A 11 -26.46 4.88 5.40
N LYS A 12 -26.94 5.89 6.13
CA LYS A 12 -28.22 5.82 6.83
C LYS A 12 -29.42 5.83 5.90
N ALA A 13 -29.35 6.55 4.77
CA ALA A 13 -30.41 6.53 3.76
C ALA A 13 -30.58 5.16 3.09
N ALA A 14 -29.49 4.39 2.95
CA ALA A 14 -29.52 3.02 2.44
C ALA A 14 -30.15 2.01 3.43
N LEU A 15 -30.08 2.28 4.75
CA LEU A 15 -30.65 1.37 5.77
C LEU A 15 -32.13 1.60 6.06
N THR A 16 -32.73 2.71 5.64
CA THR A 16 -34.14 3.05 5.92
C THR A 16 -35.14 2.71 4.82
N MET A 17 -34.68 2.18 3.68
CA MET A 17 -35.57 1.63 2.66
C MET A 17 -35.72 0.11 2.84
N GLY A 18 -36.49 -0.26 3.84
CA GLY A 18 -36.80 -1.63 4.16
C GLY A 18 -37.84 -2.25 3.22
N LEU A 19 -37.62 -3.52 2.90
CA LEU A 19 -38.56 -4.57 2.60
C LEU A 19 -39.67 -4.24 1.56
N GLY A 20 -39.27 -4.32 0.32
CA GLY A 20 -40.14 -4.59 -0.80
C GLY A 20 -39.35 -5.39 -1.84
N SER A 21 -39.66 -6.67 -1.96
CA SER A 21 -39.03 -7.59 -2.91
C SER A 21 -39.30 -7.19 -4.35
N VAL A 22 -38.42 -6.39 -4.91
CA VAL A 22 -38.21 -6.27 -6.34
C VAL A 22 -36.71 -6.43 -6.54
N PHE A 23 -36.27 -7.61 -6.97
CA PHE A 23 -34.91 -7.79 -7.46
C PHE A 23 -34.71 -6.81 -8.63
N PRO A 24 -33.93 -5.77 -8.50
CA PRO A 24 -33.50 -5.05 -9.69
C PRO A 24 -32.59 -6.01 -10.46
N SER A 25 -32.85 -6.06 -11.75
CA SER A 25 -32.03 -6.71 -12.76
C SER A 25 -30.58 -6.58 -12.41
N VAL A 26 -29.87 -7.70 -12.31
CA VAL A 26 -28.40 -7.73 -12.23
C VAL A 26 -27.89 -6.80 -13.32
N CYS A 27 -27.40 -5.63 -12.95
CA CYS A 27 -26.57 -4.84 -13.83
C CYS A 27 -25.40 -5.74 -14.19
N ARG A 28 -25.48 -6.33 -15.37
CA ARG A 28 -24.37 -7.04 -15.97
C ARG A 28 -23.25 -6.02 -16.03
N ALA A 29 -22.21 -6.22 -15.23
CA ALA A 29 -21.00 -5.40 -15.32
C ALA A 29 -20.66 -5.30 -16.81
N ALA A 30 -20.63 -4.09 -17.34
CA ALA A 30 -20.22 -3.88 -18.71
C ALA A 30 -18.83 -4.50 -18.84
N ALA A 31 -18.65 -5.41 -19.80
CA ALA A 31 -17.35 -6.01 -20.03
C ALA A 31 -16.32 -4.88 -20.12
N ALA A 32 -15.21 -5.01 -19.39
CA ALA A 32 -14.14 -4.04 -19.47
C ALA A 32 -13.78 -3.82 -20.95
N PRO A 33 -13.61 -2.58 -21.42
CA PRO A 33 -13.29 -2.33 -22.81
C PRO A 33 -11.97 -3.01 -23.14
N GLN A 34 -11.89 -3.64 -24.32
CA GLN A 34 -10.69 -4.35 -24.76
C GLN A 34 -9.46 -3.43 -24.60
N GLY A 35 -8.46 -3.87 -23.84
CA GLY A 35 -7.19 -3.17 -23.68
C GLY A 35 -7.09 -2.23 -22.49
N ILE A 36 -8.09 -2.14 -21.61
CA ILE A 36 -7.95 -1.47 -20.31
C ILE A 36 -8.08 -2.53 -19.23
N LEU A 37 -6.94 -2.92 -18.64
CA LEU A 37 -6.83 -3.92 -17.58
C LEU A 37 -6.28 -3.26 -16.32
N HIS A 38 -6.65 -3.75 -15.16
CA HIS A 38 -6.06 -3.36 -13.87
C HIS A 38 -6.03 -1.83 -13.67
N LEU A 39 -7.16 -1.17 -13.99
CA LEU A 39 -7.29 0.27 -13.81
C LEU A 39 -7.19 0.63 -12.34
N ARG A 40 -6.23 1.50 -11.98
CA ARG A 40 -5.84 1.79 -10.61
C ARG A 40 -5.54 3.26 -10.35
N GLN A 41 -5.72 3.67 -9.11
CA GLN A 41 -5.26 4.97 -8.60
C GLN A 41 -4.02 4.75 -7.73
N ILE A 42 -2.95 5.47 -8.04
CA ILE A 42 -1.67 5.40 -7.31
C ILE A 42 -1.39 6.75 -6.66
N ILE A 43 -0.70 6.69 -5.53
CA ILE A 43 -0.29 7.87 -4.76
C ILE A 43 0.61 8.79 -5.61
N THR A 44 0.48 10.09 -5.41
CA THR A 44 1.37 11.12 -5.99
C THR A 44 2.16 11.81 -4.88
N ALA A 45 3.17 12.58 -5.25
CA ALA A 45 3.91 13.41 -4.28
C ALA A 45 3.03 14.46 -3.59
N ASN A 46 1.91 14.83 -4.21
CA ASN A 46 0.93 15.76 -3.63
C ASN A 46 -0.49 15.18 -3.74
N PRO A 47 -0.84 14.21 -2.89
CA PRO A 47 -2.11 13.50 -2.98
C PRO A 47 -3.33 14.37 -2.66
N MET A 48 -3.11 15.55 -2.10
CA MET A 48 -4.17 16.55 -1.89
C MET A 48 -4.62 17.23 -3.18
N ARG A 49 -3.82 17.20 -4.25
CA ARG A 49 -4.05 17.95 -5.50
C ARG A 49 -4.16 17.08 -6.74
N SER A 50 -3.64 15.85 -6.68
CA SER A 50 -3.58 15.00 -7.87
C SER A 50 -3.73 13.52 -7.55
N ARG A 51 -4.03 12.74 -8.59
CA ARG A 51 -4.03 11.28 -8.60
C ARG A 51 -3.28 10.79 -9.82
N MET A 52 -2.48 9.75 -9.63
CA MET A 52 -1.91 9.00 -10.73
C MET A 52 -2.90 7.91 -11.15
N ILE A 53 -3.47 8.03 -12.34
CA ILE A 53 -4.32 7.01 -12.93
C ILE A 53 -3.46 6.14 -13.84
N GLN A 54 -3.51 4.83 -13.60
CA GLN A 54 -2.73 3.85 -14.37
C GLN A 54 -3.58 2.67 -14.80
N TRP A 55 -3.20 2.03 -15.89
CA TRP A 55 -3.77 0.76 -16.34
C TRP A 55 -2.81 0.02 -17.25
N ASP A 56 -3.01 -1.27 -17.36
CA ASP A 56 -2.26 -2.16 -18.23
C ASP A 56 -2.99 -2.35 -19.55
N SER A 57 -2.23 -2.53 -20.63
CA SER A 57 -2.76 -2.97 -21.92
C SER A 57 -1.81 -3.97 -22.58
N PRO A 58 -2.35 -5.06 -23.16
CA PRO A 58 -1.55 -6.02 -23.92
C PRO A 58 -1.16 -5.50 -25.31
N ALA A 59 -1.63 -4.32 -25.72
CA ALA A 59 -1.36 -3.73 -27.02
C ALA A 59 -1.33 -2.21 -26.94
N LEU A 60 -0.63 -1.58 -27.87
CA LEU A 60 -0.65 -0.14 -28.03
C LEU A 60 -2.07 0.33 -28.41
N LEU A 61 -2.65 1.21 -27.59
CA LEU A 61 -3.97 1.78 -27.81
C LEU A 61 -3.84 3.09 -28.64
N SER A 62 -4.85 3.35 -29.48
CA SER A 62 -4.95 4.60 -30.26
C SER A 62 -6.03 5.53 -29.66
N ASP A 63 -5.82 6.85 -29.86
CA ASP A 63 -6.75 7.91 -29.40
C ASP A 63 -7.06 7.85 -27.88
N VAL A 64 -6.02 7.57 -27.09
CA VAL A 64 -6.18 7.36 -25.65
C VAL A 64 -6.26 8.70 -24.92
N ARG A 65 -7.25 8.83 -24.03
CA ARG A 65 -7.36 9.95 -23.11
C ARG A 65 -8.04 9.55 -21.80
N ILE A 66 -7.71 10.27 -20.75
CA ILE A 66 -8.47 10.25 -19.50
C ILE A 66 -9.40 11.45 -19.51
N GLU A 67 -10.67 11.23 -19.27
CA GLU A 67 -11.66 12.27 -19.07
C GLU A 67 -12.00 12.37 -17.58
N VAL A 68 -11.97 13.58 -17.05
CA VAL A 68 -12.26 13.88 -15.64
C VAL A 68 -13.42 14.84 -15.57
N ARG A 69 -14.41 14.54 -14.76
CA ARG A 69 -15.53 15.40 -14.44
C ARG A 69 -15.49 15.73 -12.95
N ALA A 70 -15.23 16.99 -12.62
CA ALA A 70 -15.32 17.44 -11.23
C ALA A 70 -16.79 17.47 -10.77
N ALA A 71 -17.02 17.22 -9.47
CA ALA A 71 -18.38 17.16 -8.93
C ALA A 71 -19.11 18.51 -8.93
N ASP A 72 -18.36 19.60 -8.91
CA ASP A 72 -18.86 20.99 -8.81
C ASP A 72 -19.00 21.70 -10.16
N THR A 73 -18.62 21.05 -11.25
CA THR A 73 -18.72 21.63 -12.61
C THR A 73 -19.33 20.65 -13.60
N SER A 74 -19.87 21.17 -14.70
CA SER A 74 -20.30 20.36 -15.85
C SER A 74 -19.18 20.13 -16.87
N GLU A 75 -18.02 20.76 -16.67
CA GLU A 75 -16.91 20.69 -17.61
C GLU A 75 -16.19 19.34 -17.50
N ILE A 76 -15.74 18.85 -18.63
CA ILE A 76 -14.91 17.67 -18.73
C ILE A 76 -13.50 18.14 -19.10
N TYR A 77 -12.55 17.84 -18.21
CA TYR A 77 -11.13 17.97 -18.50
C TYR A 77 -10.64 16.68 -19.14
N ALA A 78 -9.80 16.77 -20.15
CA ALA A 78 -9.18 15.62 -20.78
C ALA A 78 -7.66 15.71 -20.75
N ALA A 79 -7.00 14.62 -20.37
CA ALA A 79 -5.56 14.47 -20.36
C ALA A 79 -5.13 13.32 -21.28
N ALA A 80 -4.04 13.50 -22.02
CA ALA A 80 -3.38 12.43 -22.75
C ALA A 80 -2.43 11.69 -21.80
N PRO A 81 -2.53 10.36 -21.67
CA PRO A 81 -1.58 9.59 -20.87
C PRO A 81 -0.25 9.43 -21.60
N ALA A 82 0.82 9.30 -20.82
CA ALA A 82 2.03 8.64 -21.29
C ALA A 82 1.91 7.13 -21.13
N TYR A 83 2.87 6.39 -21.67
CA TYR A 83 2.97 4.94 -21.42
C TYR A 83 4.43 4.49 -21.34
N THR A 84 4.66 3.44 -20.57
CA THR A 84 5.90 2.68 -20.54
C THR A 84 5.69 1.38 -21.32
N TYR A 85 6.59 1.08 -22.24
CA TYR A 85 6.61 -0.18 -22.98
C TYR A 85 7.80 -1.03 -22.55
N PHE A 86 7.55 -2.29 -22.30
CA PHE A 86 8.59 -3.29 -22.03
C PHE A 86 8.11 -4.70 -22.38
N VAL A 87 9.06 -5.61 -22.51
CA VAL A 87 8.80 -7.05 -22.69
C VAL A 87 9.31 -7.77 -21.46
N MET A 88 8.46 -8.59 -20.85
CA MET A 88 8.81 -9.41 -19.71
C MET A 88 8.02 -10.71 -19.75
N ASP A 89 8.62 -11.82 -19.32
CA ASP A 89 8.02 -13.16 -19.38
C ASP A 89 7.44 -13.48 -20.78
N GLY A 90 8.18 -13.10 -21.84
CA GLY A 90 7.78 -13.29 -23.23
C GLY A 90 6.56 -12.49 -23.69
N THR A 91 6.06 -11.56 -22.85
CA THR A 91 4.82 -10.81 -23.10
C THR A 91 5.11 -9.32 -23.23
N GLU A 92 4.57 -8.67 -24.27
CA GLU A 92 4.59 -7.22 -24.43
C GLU A 92 3.61 -6.57 -23.45
N GLN A 93 4.05 -5.46 -22.84
CA GLN A 93 3.26 -4.71 -21.86
C GLN A 93 3.31 -3.23 -22.19
N TYR A 94 2.15 -2.58 -22.11
CA TYR A 94 1.99 -1.14 -22.19
C TYR A 94 1.31 -0.67 -20.88
N ILE A 95 2.06 0.03 -20.03
CA ILE A 95 1.52 0.59 -18.78
C ILE A 95 1.24 2.06 -19.04
N TYR A 96 -0.03 2.40 -19.17
CA TYR A 96 -0.47 3.78 -19.34
C TYR A 96 -0.56 4.49 -18.00
N HIS A 97 -0.20 5.76 -17.97
CA HIS A 97 -0.29 6.58 -16.77
C HIS A 97 -0.52 8.06 -17.11
N ALA A 98 -1.31 8.71 -16.26
CA ALA A 98 -1.45 10.18 -16.27
C ALA A 98 -1.73 10.66 -14.86
N GLU A 99 -1.02 11.71 -14.48
CA GLU A 99 -1.36 12.46 -13.28
C GLU A 99 -2.47 13.45 -13.62
N ILE A 100 -3.59 13.33 -12.91
CA ILE A 100 -4.77 14.18 -13.09
C ILE A 100 -5.02 15.06 -11.87
N PRO A 101 -5.45 16.32 -12.05
CA PRO A 101 -5.86 17.16 -10.94
C PRO A 101 -7.15 16.64 -10.31
N ILE A 102 -7.30 16.84 -9.00
CA ILE A 102 -8.52 16.53 -8.27
C ILE A 102 -9.19 17.79 -7.75
N SER A 103 -10.53 17.76 -7.73
CA SER A 103 -11.35 18.79 -7.10
C SER A 103 -11.50 18.52 -5.61
N THR A 104 -11.61 19.57 -4.81
CA THR A 104 -11.94 19.47 -3.38
C THR A 104 -13.30 18.82 -3.11
N HIS A 105 -14.16 18.73 -4.13
CA HIS A 105 -15.49 18.11 -4.05
C HIS A 105 -15.52 16.71 -4.67
N GLY A 106 -14.35 16.20 -5.14
CA GLY A 106 -14.27 14.95 -5.86
C GLY A 106 -14.82 15.01 -7.28
N GLY A 107 -15.19 13.86 -7.82
CA GLY A 107 -15.68 13.77 -9.18
C GLY A 107 -15.75 12.35 -9.69
N THR A 108 -15.60 12.21 -11.00
CA THR A 108 -15.47 10.92 -11.68
C THR A 108 -14.44 11.03 -12.79
N TYR A 109 -13.82 9.92 -13.14
CA TYR A 109 -12.96 9.82 -14.30
C TYR A 109 -13.31 8.59 -15.13
N ARG A 110 -12.88 8.59 -16.39
CA ARG A 110 -12.90 7.41 -17.24
C ARG A 110 -11.72 7.43 -18.21
N VAL A 111 -11.30 6.24 -18.62
CA VAL A 111 -10.33 6.06 -19.71
C VAL A 111 -11.11 5.82 -21.00
N GLN A 112 -10.71 6.49 -22.09
CA GLN A 112 -11.27 6.34 -23.41
C GLN A 112 -10.18 6.09 -24.45
N HIS A 113 -10.44 5.21 -25.41
CA HIS A 113 -9.58 4.96 -26.56
C HIS A 113 -10.46 4.61 -27.78
N ALA A 114 -9.84 4.41 -28.99
CA ALA A 114 -10.60 4.13 -30.21
C ALA A 114 -11.50 2.88 -30.11
N GLY A 115 -11.13 1.90 -29.30
CA GLY A 115 -11.89 0.63 -29.10
C GLY A 115 -13.00 0.69 -28.05
N GLY A 116 -13.15 1.82 -27.30
CA GLY A 116 -14.17 1.94 -26.27
C GLY A 116 -13.78 2.83 -25.10
N SER A 117 -14.54 2.75 -24.03
CA SER A 117 -14.27 3.51 -22.80
C SER A 117 -14.61 2.69 -21.55
N SER A 118 -13.86 2.92 -20.48
CA SER A 118 -14.25 2.44 -19.15
C SER A 118 -15.58 3.08 -18.71
N PRO A 119 -16.28 2.52 -17.73
CA PRO A 119 -17.33 3.26 -17.03
C PRO A 119 -16.76 4.51 -16.37
N TRP A 120 -17.63 5.44 -15.96
CA TRP A 120 -17.25 6.53 -15.07
C TRP A 120 -16.98 5.97 -13.67
N ILE A 121 -15.79 6.22 -13.16
CA ILE A 121 -15.29 5.70 -11.89
C ILE A 121 -15.23 6.84 -10.88
N PRO A 122 -15.62 6.62 -9.63
CA PRO A 122 -15.48 7.63 -8.59
C PRO A 122 -14.04 8.08 -8.42
N LEU A 123 -13.86 9.39 -8.38
CA LEU A 123 -12.63 10.06 -7.99
C LEU A 123 -12.94 10.74 -6.66
N SER A 124 -12.44 10.17 -5.57
CA SER A 124 -12.70 10.71 -4.24
C SER A 124 -12.30 12.19 -4.18
N ALA A 125 -12.98 12.96 -3.35
CA ALA A 125 -12.61 14.32 -3.00
C ALA A 125 -11.14 14.37 -2.53
N SER A 126 -10.61 15.57 -2.35
CA SER A 126 -9.30 15.73 -1.73
C SER A 126 -9.19 14.81 -0.50
N LEU A 127 -8.11 14.08 -0.40
CA LEU A 127 -7.80 13.26 0.77
C LEU A 127 -7.71 14.16 2.02
N PRO A 128 -7.79 13.59 3.23
CA PRO A 128 -7.73 14.38 4.46
C PRO A 128 -6.54 15.34 4.48
N ASP A 129 -6.75 16.57 4.93
CA ASP A 129 -5.65 17.49 5.24
C ASP A 129 -5.03 17.21 6.61
N SER A 130 -4.01 17.97 6.99
CA SER A 130 -3.26 17.74 8.24
C SER A 130 -4.09 17.84 9.53
N GLN A 131 -5.32 18.31 9.46
CA GLN A 131 -6.22 18.47 10.61
C GLN A 131 -7.37 17.45 10.59
N GLU A 132 -7.57 16.75 9.48
CA GLU A 132 -8.63 15.77 9.33
C GLU A 132 -8.09 14.35 9.61
N PRO A 133 -8.88 13.46 10.24
CA PRO A 133 -8.48 12.08 10.45
C PRO A 133 -8.31 11.36 9.11
N LEU A 134 -7.20 10.65 8.98
CA LEU A 134 -6.89 9.72 7.89
C LEU A 134 -7.30 8.30 8.28
N SER A 135 -7.83 7.55 7.33
CA SER A 135 -8.02 6.09 7.46
C SER A 135 -7.29 5.33 6.35
N MET A 136 -6.57 4.27 6.72
CA MET A 136 -5.75 3.50 5.78
C MET A 136 -5.83 2.01 6.07
N LEU A 137 -6.00 1.20 5.03
CA LEU A 137 -5.77 -0.24 5.08
C LEU A 137 -4.32 -0.54 4.71
N ILE A 138 -3.67 -1.43 5.45
CA ILE A 138 -2.27 -1.78 5.23
C ILE A 138 -2.15 -3.30 5.19
N PHE A 139 -1.71 -3.80 4.06
CA PHE A 139 -1.43 -5.20 3.79
C PHE A 139 0.07 -5.41 3.62
N SER A 140 0.52 -6.64 3.78
CA SER A 140 1.86 -7.09 3.43
C SER A 140 1.84 -8.53 2.97
N ASP A 141 2.82 -8.93 2.17
CA ASP A 141 3.01 -10.33 1.81
C ASP A 141 1.74 -10.94 1.20
N SER A 142 1.27 -10.33 0.10
CA SER A 142 0.06 -10.74 -0.62
C SER A 142 0.29 -11.90 -1.60
N GLN A 143 1.53 -12.37 -1.75
CA GLN A 143 1.86 -13.50 -2.60
C GLN A 143 1.15 -14.79 -2.16
N CYS A 144 0.69 -15.56 -3.12
CA CYS A 144 -0.15 -16.74 -2.90
C CYS A 144 0.27 -17.99 -3.68
N GLY A 145 1.39 -17.98 -4.40
CA GLY A 145 1.87 -19.12 -5.17
C GLY A 145 0.95 -19.50 -6.33
N GLU A 146 0.15 -20.54 -6.16
CA GLU A 146 -0.70 -21.12 -7.22
C GLU A 146 -2.03 -20.41 -7.46
N SER A 147 -2.54 -19.66 -6.47
CA SER A 147 -3.84 -18.97 -6.55
C SER A 147 -3.85 -17.76 -5.63
N TYR A 148 -4.33 -16.63 -6.14
CA TYR A 148 -4.50 -15.38 -5.37
C TYR A 148 -5.91 -15.27 -4.73
N ASP A 149 -6.62 -16.36 -4.52
CA ASP A 149 -7.96 -16.36 -3.92
C ASP A 149 -7.93 -15.92 -2.45
N VAL A 150 -6.86 -16.24 -1.71
CA VAL A 150 -6.69 -15.77 -0.32
C VAL A 150 -6.52 -14.25 -0.32
N TRP A 151 -5.60 -13.73 -1.14
CA TRP A 151 -5.42 -12.28 -1.31
C TRP A 151 -6.74 -11.60 -1.71
N ARG A 152 -7.44 -12.12 -2.72
CA ARG A 152 -8.77 -11.62 -3.11
C ARG A 152 -9.72 -11.53 -1.93
N THR A 153 -9.83 -12.62 -1.15
CA THR A 153 -10.75 -12.71 -0.02
C THR A 153 -10.42 -11.68 1.05
N VAL A 154 -9.14 -11.58 1.44
CA VAL A 154 -8.69 -10.64 2.49
C VAL A 154 -8.86 -9.19 2.05
N TYR A 155 -8.43 -8.86 0.83
CA TYR A 155 -8.51 -7.50 0.29
C TYR A 155 -9.96 -7.00 0.22
N HIS A 156 -10.87 -7.78 -0.38
CA HIS A 156 -12.27 -7.39 -0.49
C HIS A 156 -12.99 -7.35 0.86
N ALA A 157 -12.70 -8.30 1.75
CA ALA A 157 -13.27 -8.31 3.10
C ALA A 157 -12.86 -7.05 3.89
N ALA A 158 -11.59 -6.65 3.80
CA ALA A 158 -11.09 -5.43 4.43
C ALA A 158 -11.76 -4.18 3.85
N CYS A 159 -11.82 -4.04 2.53
CA CYS A 159 -12.49 -2.90 1.88
C CYS A 159 -13.98 -2.81 2.21
N GLN A 160 -14.66 -3.94 2.29
CA GLN A 160 -16.09 -3.99 2.67
C GLN A 160 -16.30 -3.62 4.15
N ARG A 161 -15.40 -4.03 5.04
CA ARG A 161 -15.48 -3.71 6.47
C ARG A 161 -15.13 -2.26 6.76
N HIS A 162 -14.21 -1.70 5.99
CA HIS A 162 -13.74 -0.32 6.10
C HIS A 162 -14.03 0.49 4.81
N PRO A 163 -15.32 0.69 4.45
CA PRO A 163 -15.71 1.26 3.15
C PRO A 163 -15.37 2.75 2.99
N LEU A 164 -14.93 3.39 4.06
CA LEU A 164 -14.53 4.80 4.07
C LEU A 164 -13.02 4.97 4.13
N THR A 165 -12.27 3.92 3.81
CA THR A 165 -10.80 4.01 3.79
C THR A 165 -10.34 5.01 2.72
N ASP A 166 -9.35 5.83 3.07
CA ASP A 166 -8.82 6.88 2.20
C ASP A 166 -7.74 6.34 1.27
N ALA A 167 -6.95 5.39 1.74
CA ALA A 167 -5.86 4.78 0.98
C ALA A 167 -5.60 3.33 1.41
N VAL A 168 -4.90 2.61 0.54
CA VAL A 168 -4.43 1.25 0.77
C VAL A 168 -2.92 1.21 0.57
N ALA A 169 -2.16 0.71 1.55
CA ALA A 169 -0.75 0.36 1.36
C ALA A 169 -0.57 -1.15 1.25
N ILE A 170 0.41 -1.56 0.44
CA ILE A 170 0.86 -2.95 0.34
C ILE A 170 2.37 -2.95 0.55
N VAL A 171 2.80 -3.46 1.72
CA VAL A 171 4.14 -3.27 2.27
C VAL A 171 5.08 -4.40 1.80
N GLY A 172 5.23 -4.50 0.48
CA GLY A 172 6.15 -5.42 -0.20
C GLY A 172 5.60 -6.83 -0.39
N ASP A 173 6.32 -7.59 -1.20
CA ASP A 173 5.98 -8.95 -1.63
C ASP A 173 4.54 -9.02 -2.18
N LEU A 174 4.29 -8.19 -3.21
CA LEU A 174 3.00 -8.10 -3.88
C LEU A 174 2.71 -9.39 -4.64
N THR A 175 3.77 -9.95 -5.25
CA THR A 175 3.72 -11.15 -6.08
C THR A 175 4.76 -12.17 -5.60
N ASP A 176 4.60 -13.45 -5.94
CA ASP A 176 5.62 -14.47 -5.63
C ASP A 176 6.90 -14.30 -6.45
N ASN A 177 6.79 -13.81 -7.69
CA ASN A 177 7.93 -13.63 -8.57
C ASN A 177 7.79 -12.33 -9.35
N GLY A 178 8.77 -11.45 -9.18
CA GLY A 178 8.76 -10.09 -9.69
C GLY A 178 8.76 -9.95 -11.21
N GLU A 179 9.16 -10.99 -11.96
CA GLU A 179 9.15 -10.97 -13.43
C GLU A 179 8.00 -11.77 -14.05
N SER A 180 7.29 -12.60 -13.28
CA SER A 180 6.21 -13.43 -13.82
C SER A 180 4.98 -12.61 -14.17
N GLN A 181 4.60 -12.61 -15.45
CA GLN A 181 3.36 -11.96 -15.90
C GLN A 181 2.12 -12.57 -15.28
N TRP A 182 2.12 -13.88 -15.05
CA TRP A 182 1.00 -14.57 -14.43
C TRP A 182 0.77 -14.09 -12.99
N HIS A 183 1.83 -13.95 -12.19
CA HIS A 183 1.71 -13.47 -10.81
C HIS A 183 1.18 -12.02 -10.76
N TRP A 184 1.69 -11.14 -11.60
CA TRP A 184 1.21 -9.76 -11.68
C TRP A 184 -0.26 -9.66 -12.09
N ASN A 185 -0.66 -10.42 -13.12
CA ASN A 185 -2.08 -10.46 -13.51
C ASN A 185 -2.93 -10.98 -12.36
N SER A 186 -2.56 -12.10 -11.74
CA SER A 186 -3.31 -12.71 -10.65
C SER A 186 -3.42 -11.79 -9.42
N PHE A 187 -2.36 -11.05 -9.11
CA PHE A 187 -2.34 -10.04 -8.05
C PHE A 187 -3.38 -8.94 -8.31
N PHE A 188 -3.38 -8.34 -9.50
CA PHE A 188 -4.31 -7.27 -9.84
C PHE A 188 -5.74 -7.79 -10.04
N ASP A 189 -5.92 -8.92 -10.73
CA ASP A 189 -7.23 -9.56 -10.92
C ASP A 189 -7.91 -9.88 -9.58
N ALA A 190 -7.12 -10.19 -8.55
CA ALA A 190 -7.62 -10.42 -7.20
C ALA A 190 -8.20 -9.14 -6.57
N MET A 191 -7.71 -7.97 -6.93
CA MET A 191 -8.18 -6.67 -6.43
C MET A 191 -9.34 -6.09 -7.24
N GLU A 192 -9.62 -6.65 -8.42
CA GLU A 192 -10.76 -6.27 -9.24
C GLU A 192 -12.06 -6.95 -8.75
N GLY A 193 -13.20 -6.36 -9.09
CA GLY A 193 -14.53 -6.88 -8.75
C GLY A 193 -15.62 -5.89 -9.09
N ALA A 194 -16.86 -6.17 -8.67
CA ALA A 194 -18.02 -5.34 -8.99
C ALA A 194 -17.88 -3.90 -8.50
N ASP A 195 -17.25 -3.72 -7.34
CA ASP A 195 -17.01 -2.41 -6.73
C ASP A 195 -15.57 -1.91 -6.98
N SER A 196 -14.74 -2.69 -7.67
CA SER A 196 -13.35 -2.43 -8.05
C SER A 196 -12.60 -1.41 -7.17
N PRO A 197 -12.27 -1.75 -5.89
CA PRO A 197 -11.56 -0.83 -5.00
C PRO A 197 -10.25 -0.34 -5.62
N LEU A 198 -9.58 -1.18 -6.42
CA LEU A 198 -8.36 -0.85 -7.16
C LEU A 198 -8.49 0.44 -7.98
N ALA A 199 -9.65 0.66 -8.62
CA ALA A 199 -9.87 1.78 -9.51
C ALA A 199 -10.30 3.08 -8.78
N HIS A 200 -10.78 3.02 -7.52
CA HIS A 200 -11.33 4.20 -6.85
C HIS A 200 -10.71 4.52 -5.47
N ILE A 201 -9.90 3.63 -4.91
CA ILE A 201 -9.09 3.91 -3.72
C ILE A 201 -7.63 4.15 -4.14
N VAL A 202 -6.94 5.05 -3.45
CA VAL A 202 -5.52 5.33 -3.71
C VAL A 202 -4.65 4.21 -3.14
N HIS A 203 -3.72 3.68 -3.94
CA HIS A 203 -2.79 2.63 -3.53
C HIS A 203 -1.37 3.16 -3.35
N VAL A 204 -0.69 2.65 -2.33
CA VAL A 204 0.69 2.93 -1.96
C VAL A 204 1.47 1.62 -2.01
N PRO A 205 2.07 1.26 -3.14
CA PRO A 205 2.90 0.06 -3.23
C PRO A 205 4.29 0.29 -2.64
N VAL A 206 4.82 -0.72 -1.95
CA VAL A 206 6.18 -0.77 -1.40
C VAL A 206 6.92 -1.95 -2.01
N LEU A 207 8.22 -1.83 -2.24
CA LEU A 207 9.07 -2.93 -2.73
C LEU A 207 9.32 -3.97 -1.64
N GLY A 208 9.10 -5.25 -1.96
CA GLY A 208 9.58 -6.40 -1.21
C GLY A 208 10.70 -7.14 -1.94
N ASN A 209 11.22 -8.21 -1.36
CA ASN A 209 12.29 -8.98 -2.00
C ASN A 209 11.78 -9.82 -3.18
N HIS A 210 10.52 -10.22 -3.18
CA HIS A 210 9.93 -10.98 -4.29
C HIS A 210 9.83 -10.17 -5.58
N GLU A 211 9.72 -8.85 -5.50
CA GLU A 211 9.82 -7.96 -6.67
C GLU A 211 11.21 -7.96 -7.32
N TYR A 212 12.22 -8.44 -6.61
CA TYR A 212 13.62 -8.53 -7.06
C TYR A 212 14.03 -9.92 -7.59
N TYR A 213 13.12 -10.85 -7.76
CA TYR A 213 13.45 -12.17 -8.33
C TYR A 213 13.05 -12.29 -9.79
N ASP A 214 13.99 -12.79 -10.60
CA ASP A 214 13.73 -13.20 -11.98
C ASP A 214 12.94 -14.52 -12.04
N LEU A 215 12.56 -14.95 -13.25
CA LEU A 215 11.83 -16.20 -13.47
C LEU A 215 12.55 -17.47 -12.98
N ASN A 216 13.86 -17.38 -12.74
CA ASN A 216 14.68 -18.47 -12.20
C ASN A 216 15.00 -18.31 -10.71
N TRP A 217 14.35 -17.37 -10.04
CA TRP A 217 14.56 -17.03 -8.63
C TRP A 217 15.94 -16.49 -8.29
N HIS A 218 16.63 -15.89 -9.28
CA HIS A 218 17.85 -15.14 -9.04
C HIS A 218 17.52 -13.69 -8.75
N ALA A 219 18.34 -13.07 -7.90
CA ALA A 219 18.21 -11.65 -7.61
C ALA A 219 18.47 -10.81 -8.88
N ALA A 220 17.51 -9.94 -9.19
CA ALA A 220 17.52 -9.06 -10.35
C ALA A 220 16.94 -7.69 -9.98
N PRO A 221 17.22 -6.60 -10.70
CA PRO A 221 16.56 -5.32 -10.47
C PRO A 221 15.03 -5.45 -10.60
N PRO A 222 14.23 -4.72 -9.78
CA PRO A 222 12.76 -4.84 -9.77
C PRO A 222 12.12 -4.12 -10.96
N THR A 223 12.56 -4.47 -12.17
CA THR A 223 12.21 -3.76 -13.41
C THR A 223 10.71 -3.76 -13.68
N ARG A 224 10.03 -4.87 -13.41
CA ARG A 224 8.58 -4.96 -13.56
C ARG A 224 7.86 -3.99 -12.63
N TYR A 225 8.18 -3.99 -11.34
CA TYR A 225 7.59 -3.08 -10.36
C TYR A 225 7.78 -1.62 -10.77
N LEU A 226 9.01 -1.22 -11.09
CA LEU A 226 9.36 0.15 -11.48
C LEU A 226 8.67 0.62 -12.77
N ASN A 227 8.38 -0.30 -13.70
CA ASN A 227 7.61 0.00 -14.89
C ASN A 227 6.10 -0.03 -14.67
N THR A 228 5.63 -0.79 -13.66
CA THR A 228 4.21 -0.95 -13.35
C THR A 228 3.66 0.23 -12.57
N PHE A 229 4.48 0.87 -11.72
CA PHE A 229 4.03 1.95 -10.85
C PHE A 229 4.76 3.27 -11.16
N ALA A 230 4.00 4.29 -11.60
CA ALA A 230 4.49 5.66 -11.66
C ALA A 230 4.33 6.29 -10.25
N LEU A 231 5.38 6.21 -9.46
CA LEU A 231 5.46 6.63 -8.05
C LEU A 231 5.99 8.06 -7.92
N PRO A 232 5.85 8.70 -6.73
CA PRO A 232 6.50 9.97 -6.46
C PRO A 232 8.00 9.94 -6.75
N GLU A 233 8.49 10.95 -7.47
CA GLU A 233 9.90 11.06 -7.88
C GLU A 233 10.69 12.02 -6.95
N ASN A 234 10.35 12.08 -5.67
CA ASN A 234 11.02 12.92 -4.69
C ASN A 234 12.20 12.23 -3.96
N GLY A 235 12.48 10.98 -4.31
CA GLY A 235 13.70 10.27 -3.95
C GLY A 235 14.93 10.74 -4.76
N SER A 236 15.94 9.89 -4.93
CA SER A 236 17.08 10.21 -5.78
C SER A 236 16.87 9.77 -7.23
N ASP A 237 17.40 10.54 -8.18
CA ASP A 237 17.31 10.22 -9.61
C ASP A 237 17.80 8.82 -10.00
N SER A 238 18.80 8.30 -9.29
CA SER A 238 19.38 6.97 -9.59
C SER A 238 18.55 5.81 -9.06
N PHE A 239 17.56 6.09 -8.20
CA PHE A 239 16.69 5.09 -7.56
C PHE A 239 15.24 5.57 -7.55
N ARG A 240 14.76 6.10 -8.69
CA ARG A 240 13.35 6.51 -8.85
C ARG A 240 12.44 5.32 -8.60
N GLY A 241 11.39 5.54 -7.81
CA GLY A 241 10.40 4.53 -7.46
C GLY A 241 10.86 3.48 -6.43
N HIS A 242 12.14 3.47 -6.02
CA HIS A 242 12.60 2.59 -4.94
C HIS A 242 12.17 3.10 -3.58
N TYR A 243 12.28 4.40 -3.36
CA TYR A 243 11.88 5.06 -2.12
C TYR A 243 11.33 6.46 -2.41
N TYR A 244 10.36 6.88 -1.61
CA TYR A 244 9.64 8.14 -1.80
C TYR A 244 8.88 8.52 -0.53
N SER A 245 8.35 9.74 -0.48
CA SER A 245 7.50 10.22 0.60
C SER A 245 6.28 10.97 0.08
N PHE A 246 5.29 11.15 0.95
CA PHE A 246 4.11 11.96 0.71
C PHE A 246 3.43 12.33 2.02
N ASP A 247 2.74 13.47 2.04
CA ASP A 247 1.90 13.86 3.16
C ASP A 247 0.44 13.46 2.89
N LEU A 248 -0.18 12.81 3.87
CA LEU A 248 -1.57 12.40 3.80
C LEU A 248 -2.23 12.51 5.17
N GLY A 249 -3.26 13.38 5.30
CA GLY A 249 -3.81 13.71 6.60
C GLY A 249 -2.74 14.28 7.54
N PRO A 250 -2.73 13.89 8.80
CA PRO A 250 -1.73 14.33 9.78
C PRO A 250 -0.40 13.57 9.70
N VAL A 251 -0.15 12.79 8.64
CA VAL A 251 0.96 11.86 8.53
C VAL A 251 1.88 12.20 7.37
N HIS A 252 3.17 12.25 7.67
CA HIS A 252 4.24 12.16 6.68
C HIS A 252 4.62 10.69 6.52
N PHE A 253 4.25 10.09 5.39
CA PHE A 253 4.62 8.72 5.04
C PHE A 253 5.96 8.70 4.32
N ILE A 254 6.83 7.80 4.76
CA ILE A 254 8.16 7.56 4.20
C ILE A 254 8.19 6.10 3.74
N VAL A 255 8.32 5.87 2.46
CA VAL A 255 8.46 4.54 1.87
C VAL A 255 9.93 4.26 1.63
N LEU A 256 10.45 3.14 2.17
CA LEU A 256 11.86 2.75 2.05
C LEU A 256 12.01 1.41 1.33
N ASP A 257 13.05 1.32 0.52
CA ASP A 257 13.52 0.06 -0.08
C ASP A 257 14.59 -0.56 0.82
N THR A 258 14.33 -1.74 1.32
CA THR A 258 15.23 -2.50 2.21
C THR A 258 15.97 -3.65 1.51
N GLN A 259 15.89 -3.74 0.18
CA GLN A 259 16.40 -4.86 -0.61
C GLN A 259 17.86 -4.65 -1.05
N PHE A 260 18.73 -4.29 -0.09
CA PHE A 260 20.15 -3.98 -0.36
C PHE A 260 20.93 -5.18 -0.90
N PHE A 261 20.60 -6.39 -0.44
CA PHE A 261 21.29 -7.61 -0.85
C PHE A 261 20.90 -8.03 -2.26
N GLU A 262 19.63 -7.89 -2.60
CA GLU A 262 19.08 -8.26 -3.90
C GLU A 262 19.64 -7.35 -5.01
N LEU A 263 19.99 -6.11 -4.70
CA LEU A 263 20.66 -5.19 -5.63
C LEU A 263 22.15 -5.45 -5.82
N GLY A 264 22.73 -6.37 -5.04
CA GLY A 264 24.16 -6.72 -5.16
C GLY A 264 25.09 -5.52 -5.04
N ALA A 265 25.92 -5.26 -6.04
CA ALA A 265 26.89 -4.16 -6.01
C ALA A 265 26.28 -2.77 -5.87
N ARG A 266 25.01 -2.58 -6.26
CA ARG A 266 24.30 -1.29 -6.11
C ARG A 266 23.63 -1.11 -4.75
N GLY A 267 23.57 -2.15 -3.91
CA GLY A 267 22.91 -2.08 -2.61
C GLY A 267 23.53 -1.05 -1.66
N GLU A 268 24.86 -0.92 -1.64
CA GLU A 268 25.55 0.10 -0.85
C GLU A 268 25.28 1.52 -1.37
N GLU A 269 25.14 1.69 -2.67
CA GLU A 269 24.76 2.98 -3.26
C GLU A 269 23.33 3.36 -2.87
N LEU A 270 22.39 2.41 -2.98
CA LEU A 270 20.99 2.60 -2.54
C LEU A 270 20.95 3.01 -1.07
N LYS A 271 21.57 2.24 -0.19
CA LYS A 271 21.62 2.51 1.25
C LYS A 271 22.11 3.93 1.55
N THR A 272 23.25 4.30 0.96
CA THR A 272 23.87 5.61 1.22
C THR A 272 23.00 6.77 0.74
N LYS A 273 22.43 6.66 -0.46
CA LYS A 273 21.58 7.72 -1.03
C LYS A 273 20.25 7.83 -0.29
N GLN A 274 19.63 6.69 0.01
CA GLN A 274 18.37 6.62 0.74
C GLN A 274 18.50 7.18 2.17
N LEU A 275 19.55 6.83 2.92
CA LEU A 275 19.78 7.40 4.25
C LEU A 275 19.94 8.91 4.22
N ARG A 276 20.71 9.45 3.27
CA ARG A 276 20.87 10.89 3.12
C ARG A 276 19.55 11.58 2.82
N TRP A 277 18.79 11.03 1.88
CA TRP A 277 17.48 11.53 1.51
C TRP A 277 16.50 11.44 2.69
N LEU A 278 16.44 10.31 3.40
CA LEU A 278 15.57 10.11 4.56
C LEU A 278 15.78 11.18 5.64
N ILE A 279 17.06 11.50 5.95
CA ILE A 279 17.38 12.53 6.94
C ILE A 279 16.88 13.91 6.47
N GLN A 280 17.07 14.23 5.20
CA GLN A 280 16.63 15.52 4.65
C GLN A 280 15.11 15.63 4.61
N ASP A 281 14.44 14.60 4.13
CA ASP A 281 13.00 14.54 3.93
C ASP A 281 12.25 14.58 5.28
N ALA A 282 12.60 13.69 6.21
CA ALA A 282 11.96 13.65 7.53
C ALA A 282 12.20 14.91 8.36
N THR A 283 13.38 15.56 8.20
CA THR A 283 13.69 16.82 8.89
C THR A 283 12.87 18.00 8.31
N ALA A 284 12.57 17.97 7.02
CA ALA A 284 11.79 19.01 6.36
C ALA A 284 10.30 18.92 6.68
N SER A 285 9.79 17.74 7.05
CA SER A 285 8.38 17.54 7.35
C SER A 285 7.97 18.18 8.68
N THR A 286 6.80 18.84 8.66
CA THR A 286 6.12 19.41 9.84
C THR A 286 4.86 18.63 10.22
N ALA A 287 4.62 17.48 9.58
CA ALA A 287 3.46 16.65 9.88
C ALA A 287 3.48 16.17 11.35
N PRO A 288 2.32 16.06 12.00
CA PRO A 288 2.22 15.51 13.34
C PRO A 288 2.88 14.14 13.51
N TRP A 289 2.70 13.26 12.53
CA TRP A 289 3.20 11.89 12.57
C TRP A 289 4.21 11.62 11.46
N ARG A 290 5.25 10.83 11.77
CA ARG A 290 6.19 10.23 10.79
C ARG A 290 6.00 8.73 10.82
N ILE A 291 5.47 8.17 9.72
CA ILE A 291 5.24 6.73 9.58
C ILE A 291 6.11 6.20 8.45
N VAL A 292 6.92 5.19 8.75
CA VAL A 292 7.75 4.49 7.76
C VAL A 292 7.05 3.22 7.31
N LEU A 293 7.01 3.00 6.00
CA LEU A 293 6.59 1.76 5.37
C LEU A 293 7.83 1.13 4.70
N MET A 294 8.20 -0.07 5.09
CA MET A 294 9.34 -0.79 4.53
C MET A 294 9.09 -2.30 4.63
N HIS A 295 9.68 -3.09 3.73
CA HIS A 295 9.34 -4.50 3.72
C HIS A 295 10.09 -5.33 4.76
N LYS A 296 11.43 -5.34 4.75
CA LYS A 296 12.22 -6.14 5.71
C LYS A 296 12.20 -5.52 7.10
N ASP A 297 12.01 -6.38 8.10
CA ASP A 297 11.89 -5.96 9.49
C ASP A 297 13.24 -5.58 10.13
N ILE A 298 13.17 -4.78 11.20
CA ILE A 298 14.32 -4.39 12.02
C ILE A 298 14.88 -5.52 12.88
N LEU A 299 14.11 -6.61 13.05
CA LEU A 299 14.53 -7.80 13.78
C LEU A 299 14.72 -8.98 12.83
N SER A 300 15.60 -9.91 13.22
CA SER A 300 15.78 -11.23 12.62
C SER A 300 15.22 -12.30 13.55
N TYR A 301 14.54 -13.26 12.97
CA TYR A 301 13.99 -14.41 13.67
C TYR A 301 14.72 -15.68 13.19
N GLY A 302 15.47 -16.35 14.07
CA GLY A 302 16.48 -17.34 13.72
C GLY A 302 16.02 -18.55 12.89
N ASP A 303 14.77 -18.95 13.02
CA ASP A 303 14.23 -20.13 12.31
C ASP A 303 13.69 -19.79 10.90
N TYR A 304 13.72 -18.54 10.51
CA TYR A 304 13.15 -18.10 9.22
C TYR A 304 13.96 -18.56 8.00
N GLN A 305 15.29 -18.72 8.14
CA GLN A 305 16.17 -19.21 7.06
C GLN A 305 17.18 -20.22 7.60
N PRO A 306 16.85 -21.52 7.62
CA PRO A 306 17.70 -22.55 8.22
C PRO A 306 19.07 -22.72 7.54
N GLU A 307 19.24 -22.22 6.30
CA GLU A 307 20.50 -22.31 5.55
C GLU A 307 21.46 -21.15 5.78
N GLN A 308 20.99 -20.07 6.36
CA GLN A 308 21.81 -18.93 6.75
C GLN A 308 21.85 -18.85 8.28
N GLN A 309 23.04 -18.81 8.86
CA GLN A 309 23.21 -18.48 10.27
C GLN A 309 22.76 -17.02 10.48
N ILE A 310 21.45 -16.83 10.66
CA ILE A 310 20.88 -15.52 10.96
C ILE A 310 20.90 -15.38 12.47
N ASP A 311 21.65 -14.37 12.95
CA ASP A 311 21.61 -13.99 14.34
C ASP A 311 20.19 -13.53 14.69
N THR A 312 19.64 -14.04 15.78
CA THR A 312 18.41 -13.53 16.36
C THR A 312 18.62 -12.11 16.90
N GLY A 313 17.55 -11.33 16.96
CA GLY A 313 17.60 -9.96 17.48
C GLY A 313 17.68 -8.91 16.36
N ILE A 314 18.53 -7.88 16.53
CA ILE A 314 18.58 -6.76 15.57
C ILE A 314 19.15 -7.21 14.23
N SER A 315 18.34 -7.09 13.18
CA SER A 315 18.68 -7.45 11.80
C SER A 315 19.72 -6.51 11.17
N VAL A 316 20.17 -6.82 9.96
CA VAL A 316 21.01 -5.89 9.19
C VAL A 316 20.24 -4.59 8.90
N VAL A 317 18.95 -4.68 8.58
CA VAL A 317 18.08 -3.50 8.38
C VAL A 317 17.95 -2.70 9.67
N GLY A 318 17.77 -3.38 10.82
CA GLY A 318 17.73 -2.74 12.13
C GLY A 318 19.03 -2.01 12.45
N ARG A 319 20.20 -2.60 12.20
CA ARG A 319 21.51 -1.93 12.39
C ARG A 319 21.70 -0.68 11.52
N ILE A 320 21.01 -0.59 10.39
CA ILE A 320 21.06 0.57 9.49
C ILE A 320 20.13 1.68 9.98
N PHE A 321 18.93 1.36 10.41
CA PHE A 321 17.86 2.33 10.56
C PHE A 321 17.47 2.69 12.00
N LEU A 322 17.65 1.81 13.00
CA LEU A 322 17.15 2.06 14.37
C LEU A 322 17.58 3.41 14.93
N ASP A 323 18.88 3.68 14.96
CA ASP A 323 19.40 4.96 15.49
C ASP A 323 18.96 6.17 14.66
N VAL A 324 18.78 5.98 13.35
CA VAL A 324 18.29 7.02 12.44
C VAL A 324 16.83 7.32 12.73
N PHE A 325 15.98 6.30 12.89
CA PHE A 325 14.57 6.49 13.21
C PHE A 325 14.38 7.19 14.56
N ASP A 326 15.12 6.77 15.59
CA ASP A 326 15.09 7.44 16.89
C ASP A 326 15.53 8.91 16.79
N SER A 327 16.61 9.19 16.05
CA SER A 327 17.13 10.55 15.85
C SER A 327 16.17 11.46 15.07
N LEU A 328 15.37 10.90 14.18
CA LEU A 328 14.37 11.59 13.37
C LEU A 328 12.98 11.63 14.04
N ALA A 329 12.86 11.08 15.25
CA ALA A 329 11.58 10.93 15.94
C ALA A 329 10.49 10.28 15.05
N VAL A 330 10.82 9.16 14.42
CA VAL A 330 9.86 8.33 13.71
C VAL A 330 8.89 7.74 14.75
N ASP A 331 7.60 7.87 14.52
CA ASP A 331 6.58 7.44 15.48
C ASP A 331 6.22 5.96 15.31
N LEU A 332 6.08 5.52 14.04
CA LEU A 332 5.64 4.17 13.70
C LEU A 332 6.41 3.65 12.48
N VAL A 333 6.82 2.40 12.54
CA VAL A 333 7.38 1.65 11.41
C VAL A 333 6.52 0.41 11.17
N ILE A 334 6.09 0.20 9.94
CA ILE A 334 5.33 -0.98 9.52
C ILE A 334 6.16 -1.75 8.50
N SER A 335 6.39 -3.03 8.79
CA SER A 335 7.14 -3.95 7.96
C SER A 335 6.36 -5.25 7.71
N GLY A 336 6.83 -6.07 6.77
CA GLY A 336 6.31 -7.39 6.42
C GLY A 336 7.41 -8.45 6.44
N HIS A 337 7.46 -9.30 5.40
CA HIS A 337 8.54 -10.24 5.14
C HIS A 337 8.55 -11.53 5.97
N ILE A 338 8.18 -11.47 7.25
CA ILE A 338 8.26 -12.62 8.16
C ILE A 338 6.91 -13.36 8.27
N HIS A 339 5.90 -12.93 7.54
CA HIS A 339 4.57 -13.55 7.44
C HIS A 339 3.94 -13.88 8.80
N THR A 340 4.04 -12.94 9.74
CA THR A 340 3.43 -13.00 11.08
C THR A 340 3.15 -11.60 11.61
N TYR A 341 2.30 -11.48 12.61
CA TYR A 341 2.07 -10.21 13.28
C TYR A 341 2.83 -10.12 14.60
N ARG A 342 3.59 -9.01 14.75
CA ARG A 342 4.35 -8.66 15.97
C ARG A 342 4.19 -7.19 16.28
N ARG A 343 4.20 -6.84 17.59
CA ARG A 343 4.24 -5.48 18.07
C ARG A 343 5.39 -5.28 19.04
N ARG A 344 6.15 -4.20 18.85
CA ARG A 344 7.34 -3.87 19.64
C ARG A 344 7.44 -2.36 19.81
N GLN A 345 7.92 -1.90 20.97
CA GLN A 345 8.40 -0.53 21.15
C GLN A 345 9.90 -0.57 21.49
N ILE A 346 10.69 0.09 20.68
CA ILE A 346 12.16 0.04 20.77
C ILE A 346 12.69 1.46 20.66
N ARG A 347 13.69 1.74 21.51
CA ARG A 347 14.46 2.97 21.48
C ARG A 347 15.94 2.66 21.68
N PHE A 348 16.81 3.16 20.77
CA PHE A 348 18.25 2.89 20.76
C PHE A 348 18.57 1.41 20.95
N GLY A 349 17.87 0.55 20.21
CA GLY A 349 18.08 -0.89 20.25
C GLY A 349 17.67 -1.61 21.53
N GLN A 350 16.91 -0.97 22.42
CA GLN A 350 16.39 -1.55 23.65
C GLN A 350 14.85 -1.45 23.70
N ARG A 351 14.20 -2.38 24.38
CA ARG A 351 12.75 -2.24 24.68
C ARG A 351 12.54 -0.97 25.50
N ASP A 352 11.66 -0.12 25.05
CA ASP A 352 11.29 1.12 25.73
C ASP A 352 9.82 1.44 25.45
N PRO A 353 8.94 1.54 26.47
CA PRO A 353 7.51 1.84 26.27
C PRO A 353 7.25 3.25 25.73
N HIS A 354 8.28 4.06 25.55
CA HIS A 354 8.27 5.38 24.93
C HIS A 354 9.09 5.42 23.63
N GLY A 355 9.50 4.26 23.12
CA GLY A 355 10.24 4.15 21.88
C GLY A 355 9.33 4.19 20.64
N THR A 356 9.94 4.21 19.47
CA THR A 356 9.25 4.04 18.20
C THR A 356 8.43 2.74 18.23
N LEU A 357 7.19 2.81 17.75
CA LEU A 357 6.33 1.63 17.60
C LEU A 357 6.71 0.91 16.30
N TYR A 358 7.01 -0.38 16.40
CA TYR A 358 7.30 -1.26 15.25
C TYR A 358 6.23 -2.33 15.14
N LEU A 359 5.57 -2.39 13.99
CA LEU A 359 4.60 -3.42 13.66
C LEU A 359 5.12 -4.27 12.50
N LEU A 360 5.21 -5.56 12.73
CA LEU A 360 5.39 -6.54 11.69
C LEU A 360 4.01 -7.01 11.27
N ALA A 361 3.61 -6.74 10.03
CA ALA A 361 2.28 -6.98 9.49
C ALA A 361 2.25 -8.20 8.55
N GLY A 362 1.10 -8.77 8.34
CA GLY A 362 0.86 -9.84 7.39
C GLY A 362 0.87 -11.24 8.02
N PRO A 363 0.73 -12.28 7.17
CA PRO A 363 0.57 -12.19 5.72
C PRO A 363 -0.86 -11.82 5.31
N ALA A 364 -1.02 -11.16 4.16
CA ALA A 364 -2.31 -11.02 3.49
C ALA A 364 -2.54 -12.13 2.45
N GLY A 365 -1.48 -12.85 2.07
CA GLY A 365 -1.48 -14.04 1.23
C GLY A 365 -1.68 -15.35 2.02
N ASN A 366 -1.29 -16.47 1.42
CA ASN A 366 -1.55 -17.81 1.95
C ASN A 366 -0.38 -18.47 2.71
N GLN A 367 0.75 -17.76 2.84
CA GLN A 367 1.94 -18.29 3.50
C GLN A 367 2.10 -17.72 4.90
N SER A 368 2.25 -18.57 5.90
CA SER A 368 2.52 -18.19 7.29
C SER A 368 3.76 -18.93 7.78
N PHE A 369 4.66 -18.22 8.45
CA PHE A 369 5.87 -18.81 9.00
C PHE A 369 5.74 -19.01 10.50
N HIS A 370 6.33 -20.11 10.99
CA HIS A 370 6.42 -20.37 12.41
C HIS A 370 7.76 -19.83 12.92
N VAL A 371 7.71 -18.71 13.61
CA VAL A 371 8.89 -18.07 14.22
C VAL A 371 8.66 -17.83 15.70
N PRO A 372 9.62 -18.18 16.57
CA PRO A 372 9.47 -17.97 18.01
C PRO A 372 9.42 -16.46 18.33
N PRO A 373 8.78 -16.06 19.44
CA PRO A 373 8.86 -14.69 19.93
C PRO A 373 10.29 -14.30 20.30
N GLU A 374 10.65 -13.06 20.03
CA GLU A 374 11.90 -12.44 20.43
C GLU A 374 11.75 -11.63 21.74
N ILE A 375 12.87 -11.35 22.40
CA ILE A 375 12.87 -10.59 23.65
C ILE A 375 12.29 -9.18 23.51
N TYR A 376 12.26 -8.68 22.29
CA TYR A 376 11.71 -7.36 21.95
C TYR A 376 10.19 -7.37 21.78
N ASP A 377 9.58 -8.52 21.52
CA ASP A 377 8.15 -8.62 21.25
C ASP A 377 7.34 -8.31 22.51
N GLU A 378 6.44 -7.33 22.42
CA GLU A 378 5.42 -7.04 23.42
C GLU A 378 4.14 -7.83 23.14
N TYR A 379 3.88 -8.07 21.87
CA TYR A 379 2.83 -8.94 21.39
C TYR A 379 3.33 -9.79 20.23
N ALA A 380 3.00 -11.06 20.29
CA ALA A 380 3.29 -12.04 19.26
C ALA A 380 2.01 -12.82 18.96
N ALA A 381 1.50 -12.73 17.74
CA ALA A 381 0.32 -13.48 17.34
C ALA A 381 0.55 -15.00 17.46
N VAL A 382 -0.50 -15.72 17.85
CA VAL A 382 -0.49 -17.18 17.90
C VAL A 382 -0.33 -17.73 16.49
N GLN A 383 0.49 -18.76 16.35
CA GLN A 383 0.81 -19.36 15.06
C GLN A 383 0.19 -20.76 14.90
N PRO A 384 -0.21 -21.17 13.68
CA PRO A 384 -0.15 -20.38 12.45
C PRO A 384 -1.12 -19.19 12.46
N ILE A 385 -0.64 -18.01 12.03
CA ILE A 385 -1.49 -16.83 11.95
C ILE A 385 -2.37 -16.90 10.71
N PRO A 386 -3.67 -16.59 10.81
CA PRO A 386 -4.53 -16.46 9.63
C PRO A 386 -4.15 -15.20 8.80
N PRO A 387 -4.49 -15.18 7.50
CA PRO A 387 -4.31 -13.99 6.68
C PRO A 387 -4.99 -12.76 7.31
N ASN A 388 -4.24 -11.65 7.37
CA ASN A 388 -4.62 -10.47 8.14
C ASN A 388 -4.15 -9.17 7.50
N TYR A 389 -4.59 -8.05 8.06
CA TYR A 389 -4.25 -6.70 7.63
C TYR A 389 -4.31 -5.74 8.82
N LEU A 390 -3.75 -4.56 8.66
CA LEU A 390 -3.90 -3.48 9.61
C LEU A 390 -4.92 -2.46 9.11
N TYR A 391 -5.73 -1.93 10.02
CA TYR A 391 -6.53 -0.74 9.82
C TYR A 391 -5.97 0.37 10.71
N LEU A 392 -5.52 1.45 10.09
CA LEU A 392 -4.96 2.63 10.73
C LEU A 392 -5.95 3.79 10.63
N GLU A 393 -6.29 4.39 11.77
CA GLU A 393 -6.88 5.73 11.83
C GLU A 393 -5.85 6.69 12.46
N ALA A 394 -5.49 7.74 11.75
CA ALA A 394 -4.55 8.75 12.23
C ALA A 394 -5.28 10.09 12.44
N ALA A 395 -5.28 10.58 13.66
CA ALA A 395 -5.67 11.94 14.03
C ALA A 395 -4.41 12.68 14.54
N PRO A 396 -4.37 14.02 14.58
CA PRO A 396 -3.15 14.75 14.95
C PRO A 396 -2.50 14.30 16.27
N GLU A 397 -3.28 13.87 17.25
CA GLU A 397 -2.77 13.48 18.58
C GLU A 397 -2.80 11.97 18.86
N ARG A 398 -3.38 11.17 17.95
CA ARG A 398 -3.61 9.75 18.20
C ARG A 398 -3.60 8.95 16.90
N LEU A 399 -2.87 7.83 16.93
CA LEU A 399 -3.04 6.73 15.99
C LEU A 399 -3.88 5.63 16.65
N ARG A 400 -4.91 5.16 15.97
CA ARG A 400 -5.60 3.93 16.31
C ARG A 400 -5.24 2.88 15.30
N ILE A 401 -4.78 1.72 15.78
CA ILE A 401 -4.30 0.64 14.93
C ILE A 401 -5.02 -0.65 15.35
N ILE A 402 -5.57 -1.36 14.37
CA ILE A 402 -6.25 -2.63 14.58
C ILE A 402 -5.65 -3.64 13.60
N CYS A 403 -5.19 -4.78 14.10
CA CYS A 403 -4.86 -5.95 13.28
C CYS A 403 -6.09 -6.85 13.20
N GLU A 404 -6.60 -7.07 12.00
CA GLU A 404 -7.79 -7.89 11.75
C GLU A 404 -7.51 -9.01 10.76
N THR A 405 -8.15 -10.16 10.95
CA THR A 405 -8.14 -11.25 9.96
C THR A 405 -9.11 -10.96 8.81
N GLY A 406 -8.97 -11.66 7.70
CA GLY A 406 -9.94 -11.62 6.60
C GLY A 406 -11.38 -11.97 7.03
N GLN A 407 -11.56 -12.71 8.12
CA GLN A 407 -12.87 -13.04 8.70
C GLN A 407 -13.40 -11.98 9.68
N GLY A 408 -12.56 -11.00 10.05
CA GLY A 408 -12.94 -9.90 10.95
C GLY A 408 -12.68 -10.18 12.43
N GLU A 409 -11.90 -11.19 12.72
CA GLU A 409 -11.38 -11.38 14.07
C GLU A 409 -10.29 -10.33 14.35
N VAL A 410 -10.37 -9.67 15.48
CA VAL A 410 -9.36 -8.71 15.95
C VAL A 410 -8.25 -9.50 16.66
N LEU A 411 -7.04 -9.42 16.12
CA LEU A 411 -5.85 -10.04 16.71
C LEU A 411 -5.18 -9.13 17.73
N ASP A 412 -5.09 -7.84 17.44
CA ASP A 412 -4.53 -6.81 18.33
C ASP A 412 -5.18 -5.46 18.02
N ALA A 413 -5.36 -4.63 19.04
CA ALA A 413 -5.89 -3.28 18.87
C ALA A 413 -5.27 -2.33 19.90
N LEU A 414 -4.81 -1.17 19.43
CA LEU A 414 -4.18 -0.17 20.29
C LEU A 414 -4.46 1.26 19.84
N ASP A 415 -4.46 2.18 20.78
CA ASP A 415 -4.28 3.60 20.56
C ASP A 415 -2.84 3.99 20.94
N TYR A 416 -2.18 4.75 20.07
CA TYR A 416 -0.83 5.24 20.27
C TYR A 416 -0.82 6.76 20.21
N THR A 417 -0.25 7.39 21.23
CA THR A 417 -0.29 8.84 21.42
C THR A 417 1.08 9.49 21.23
N LYS A 418 1.11 10.82 21.07
CA LYS A 418 2.36 11.58 20.80
C LYS A 418 3.39 11.52 21.93
N ASP A 419 3.01 11.13 23.14
CA ASP A 419 3.95 10.82 24.23
C ASP A 419 4.47 9.37 24.16
N HIS A 420 4.24 8.72 23.01
CA HIS A 420 4.65 7.36 22.69
C HIS A 420 4.09 6.29 23.64
N ARG A 421 2.89 6.51 24.17
CA ARG A 421 2.18 5.52 24.99
C ARG A 421 1.18 4.75 24.15
N ALA A 422 1.26 3.43 24.23
CA ALA A 422 0.28 2.52 23.67
C ALA A 422 -0.77 2.15 24.75
N THR A 423 -2.06 2.31 24.42
CA THR A 423 -3.16 1.74 25.19
C THR A 423 -3.72 0.58 24.39
N ILE A 424 -3.71 -0.61 24.98
CA ILE A 424 -4.10 -1.87 24.31
C ILE A 424 -5.55 -2.18 24.70
N TYR A 425 -6.33 -2.55 23.70
CA TYR A 425 -7.71 -3.01 23.87
C TYR A 425 -7.74 -4.51 23.51
N GLY A 426 -7.84 -5.36 24.52
CA GLY A 426 -7.92 -6.81 24.37
C GLY A 426 -9.36 -7.31 24.42
#